data_1bd282935e06b6b0db4bfc2ec49bcbb4
#
_entry.id   1bd282935e06b6b0db4bfc2ec49bcbb4
#
_cell.length_a   1.000
_cell.length_b   1.000
_cell.length_c   1.000
_cell.angle_alpha   90.00
_cell.angle_beta   90.00
_cell.angle_gamma   90.00
#
_symmetry.space_group_name_H-M   'P 1'
#
loop_
_entity.id
_entity.type
_entity.pdbx_description
1 polymer ?
#
loop_
_entity_poly.entity_id
_entity_poly.type
_entity_poly.pdbx_seq_one_letter_code
_entity_poly.pdbx_strand_id
1 'polypeptide(L)'
;MVNMEDNYRRGTVFIQGEPAGIIEETDEGYRFTYDPEYCEKEGAVAASLTLPLRTRSYFSEVLFPFFDGLIPEGWLLHMTQEIWKLDRRDRFGVLLSACRDCIGDVSIIKEE
;
A
#
# COMPACT_ATOMS: atom_id res chain seq x y z
N MET A 1 -0.06 6.35 28.37
CA MET A 1 -0.43 7.26 27.30
C MET A 1 -0.39 6.59 25.95
N VAL A 2 -1.43 6.78 25.20
CA VAL A 2 -1.49 6.17 23.89
C VAL A 2 -0.58 6.92 22.91
N ASN A 3 0.23 6.16 22.22
CA ASN A 3 1.06 6.72 21.16
C ASN A 3 0.20 6.83 19.91
N MET A 4 0.05 8.02 19.39
CA MET A 4 -0.76 8.24 18.19
C MET A 4 -0.27 7.44 17.00
N GLU A 5 1.01 7.17 16.94
CA GLU A 5 1.58 6.40 15.84
C GLU A 5 1.09 4.97 15.82
N ASP A 6 0.69 4.43 16.97
CA ASP A 6 0.19 3.06 17.04
C ASP A 6 -1.13 2.88 16.31
N ASN A 7 -1.82 3.99 16.01
CA ASN A 7 -3.11 3.94 15.33
C ASN A 7 -2.97 3.96 13.82
N TYR A 8 -1.77 4.22 13.31
CA TYR A 8 -1.56 4.28 11.87
C TYR A 8 -1.19 2.92 11.32
N ARG A 9 -1.86 2.59 10.24
CA ARG A 9 -1.62 1.30 9.60
C ARG A 9 -0.57 1.48 8.52
N ARG A 10 0.14 0.40 8.22
CA ARG A 10 1.08 0.39 7.12
C ARG A 10 1.24 -1.00 6.54
N GLY A 11 1.74 -1.05 5.32
CA GLY A 11 1.98 -2.30 4.65
C GLY A 11 3.29 -2.26 3.89
N THR A 12 3.92 -3.42 3.79
CA THR A 12 5.12 -3.57 2.98
C THR A 12 4.70 -3.78 1.55
N VAL A 13 5.27 -2.98 0.66
CA VAL A 13 5.01 -3.08 -0.77
C VAL A 13 6.07 -3.98 -1.39
N PHE A 14 5.63 -5.05 -2.04
CA PHE A 14 6.52 -5.98 -2.73
C PHE A 14 6.39 -5.76 -4.23
N ILE A 15 7.52 -5.75 -4.91
CA ILE A 15 7.54 -5.66 -6.37
C ILE A 15 8.28 -6.90 -6.87
N GLN A 16 7.59 -7.71 -7.67
CA GLN A 16 8.13 -8.96 -8.18
C GLN A 16 8.66 -9.85 -7.06
N GLY A 17 7.96 -9.84 -5.94
CA GLY A 17 8.30 -10.68 -4.80
C GLY A 17 9.38 -10.12 -3.88
N GLU A 18 9.92 -8.95 -4.18
CA GLU A 18 10.95 -8.33 -3.35
C GLU A 18 10.39 -7.16 -2.57
N PRO A 19 10.75 -7.02 -1.28
CA PRO A 19 10.29 -5.88 -0.50
C PRO A 19 10.89 -4.59 -1.08
N ALA A 20 10.02 -3.69 -1.51
CA ALA A 20 10.44 -2.49 -2.23
C ALA A 20 10.18 -1.20 -1.48
N GLY A 21 9.26 -1.21 -0.52
CA GLY A 21 8.95 0.01 0.20
C GLY A 21 7.81 -0.17 1.16
N ILE A 22 7.38 0.95 1.75
CA ILE A 22 6.31 0.95 2.74
C ILE A 22 5.29 2.02 2.39
N ILE A 23 4.01 1.63 2.39
CA ILE A 23 2.89 2.56 2.28
C ILE A 23 2.25 2.64 3.65
N GLU A 24 2.04 3.86 4.14
CA GLU A 24 1.54 4.05 5.50
C GLU A 24 0.63 5.26 5.62
N GLU A 25 -0.23 5.22 6.63
CA GLU A 25 -1.08 6.34 6.98
C GLU A 25 -0.28 7.36 7.79
N THR A 26 -0.66 8.64 7.67
CA THR A 26 -0.08 9.71 8.48
C THR A 26 -1.21 10.62 8.95
N ASP A 27 -0.89 11.61 9.77
CA ASP A 27 -1.86 12.59 10.22
C ASP A 27 -2.53 13.33 9.07
N GLU A 28 -1.82 13.49 7.96
CA GLU A 28 -2.27 14.32 6.86
C GLU A 28 -2.64 13.53 5.62
N GLY A 29 -2.62 12.21 5.72
CA GLY A 29 -2.96 11.37 4.58
C GLY A 29 -2.11 10.13 4.52
N TYR A 30 -1.29 10.02 3.48
CA TYR A 30 -0.50 8.82 3.24
C TYR A 30 0.91 9.15 2.83
N ARG A 31 1.81 8.20 3.10
CA ARG A 31 3.22 8.32 2.74
C ARG A 31 3.70 7.01 2.14
N PHE A 32 4.38 7.09 1.01
CA PHE A 32 5.02 5.93 0.40
C PHE A 32 6.51 6.19 0.30
N THR A 33 7.32 5.27 0.79
CA THR A 33 8.77 5.39 0.79
C THR A 33 9.39 4.12 0.24
N TYR A 34 10.21 4.25 -0.81
CA TYR A 34 10.96 3.11 -1.30
C TYR A 34 12.07 2.76 -0.31
N ASP A 35 12.34 1.47 -0.20
CA ASP A 35 13.47 0.97 0.58
C ASP A 35 14.75 1.37 -0.15
N PRO A 36 15.69 2.06 0.54
CA PRO A 36 16.95 2.45 -0.11
C PRO A 36 17.71 1.27 -0.70
N GLU A 37 17.70 0.12 -0.03
CA GLU A 37 18.39 -1.06 -0.54
C GLU A 37 17.75 -1.55 -1.83
N TYR A 38 16.43 -1.47 -1.92
CA TYR A 38 15.75 -1.85 -3.15
C TYR A 38 16.11 -0.90 -4.29
N CYS A 39 16.19 0.40 -4.01
CA CYS A 39 16.53 1.39 -5.01
C CYS A 39 17.93 1.18 -5.60
N GLU A 40 18.84 0.60 -4.81
CA GLU A 40 20.21 0.38 -5.23
C GLU A 40 20.40 -0.93 -6.00
N LYS A 41 19.41 -1.79 -6.00
CA LYS A 41 19.52 -3.06 -6.70
C LYS A 41 19.58 -2.85 -8.21
N GLU A 42 20.44 -3.63 -8.85
CA GLU A 42 20.52 -3.63 -10.29
C GLU A 42 19.21 -4.15 -10.86
N GLY A 43 18.64 -3.44 -11.80
CA GLY A 43 17.39 -3.83 -12.40
C GLY A 43 16.15 -3.49 -11.59
N ALA A 44 16.30 -2.70 -10.51
CA ALA A 44 15.14 -2.29 -9.71
C ALA A 44 14.17 -1.52 -10.60
N VAL A 45 12.88 -1.83 -10.42
CA VAL A 45 11.81 -1.15 -11.18
C VAL A 45 10.90 -0.40 -10.23
N ALA A 46 10.36 0.71 -10.72
CA ALA A 46 9.41 1.50 -9.96
C ALA A 46 8.06 0.78 -9.91
N ALA A 47 7.29 1.03 -8.83
CA ALA A 47 5.96 0.47 -8.70
C ALA A 47 5.05 1.00 -9.81
N SER A 48 5.26 2.24 -10.21
CA SER A 48 4.41 2.91 -11.20
C SER A 48 5.21 4.02 -11.86
N LEU A 49 4.79 4.39 -13.06
CA LEU A 49 5.38 5.55 -13.74
C LEU A 49 5.17 6.83 -12.95
N THR A 50 4.12 6.88 -12.12
CA THR A 50 3.84 8.05 -11.31
C THR A 50 4.61 8.06 -9.99
N LEU A 51 5.32 6.97 -9.70
CA LEU A 51 6.11 6.82 -8.48
C LEU A 51 7.51 6.35 -8.82
N PRO A 52 8.31 7.19 -9.51
CA PRO A 52 9.69 6.81 -9.86
C PRO A 52 10.52 6.46 -8.64
N LEU A 53 11.53 5.63 -8.85
CA LEU A 53 12.44 5.27 -7.77
C LEU A 53 13.15 6.49 -7.21
N ARG A 54 13.09 6.64 -5.89
CA ARG A 54 13.83 7.68 -5.18
C ARG A 54 13.78 7.35 -3.70
N THR A 55 14.73 7.86 -2.92
CA THR A 55 14.77 7.59 -1.49
C THR A 55 13.90 8.52 -0.67
N ARG A 56 13.54 9.67 -1.25
CA ARG A 56 12.66 10.62 -0.56
C ARG A 56 11.21 10.15 -0.62
N SER A 57 10.49 10.30 0.49
CA SER A 57 9.10 9.84 0.56
C SER A 57 8.18 10.62 -0.37
N TYR A 58 7.13 9.96 -0.79
CA TYR A 58 6.00 10.56 -1.49
C TYR A 58 4.88 10.79 -0.48
N PHE A 59 4.16 11.88 -0.60
CA PHE A 59 3.04 12.22 0.28
C PHE A 59 1.79 12.51 -0.53
N SER A 60 0.64 12.15 0.03
CA SER A 60 -0.65 12.44 -0.60
C SER A 60 -1.73 12.53 0.47
N GLU A 61 -2.64 13.49 0.31
CA GLU A 61 -3.76 13.62 1.24
C GLU A 61 -4.78 12.51 1.07
N VAL A 62 -4.82 11.90 -0.10
CA VAL A 62 -5.69 10.76 -0.38
C VAL A 62 -4.82 9.58 -0.75
N LEU A 63 -5.38 8.38 -0.69
CA LEU A 63 -4.62 7.20 -1.09
C LEU A 63 -4.11 7.40 -2.53
N PHE A 64 -2.84 7.12 -2.74
CA PHE A 64 -2.25 7.29 -4.06
C PHE A 64 -3.07 6.56 -5.12
N PRO A 65 -3.39 7.21 -6.23
CA PRO A 65 -4.20 6.57 -7.28
C PRO A 65 -3.67 5.22 -7.73
N PHE A 66 -2.35 5.08 -7.80
CA PHE A 66 -1.77 3.79 -8.17
C PHE A 66 -2.19 2.69 -7.20
N PHE A 67 -2.09 2.97 -5.90
CA PHE A 67 -2.45 1.96 -4.90
C PHE A 67 -3.96 1.72 -4.85
N ASP A 68 -4.74 2.78 -4.96
CA ASP A 68 -6.19 2.64 -4.98
C ASP A 68 -6.63 1.78 -6.17
N GLY A 69 -5.94 1.92 -7.29
CA GLY A 69 -6.23 1.16 -8.49
C GLY A 69 -5.85 -0.31 -8.43
N LEU A 70 -5.09 -0.71 -7.41
CA LEU A 70 -4.74 -2.12 -7.25
C LEU A 70 -5.90 -2.93 -6.66
N ILE A 71 -6.87 -2.26 -6.07
CA ILE A 71 -8.02 -2.96 -5.47
C ILE A 71 -8.89 -3.52 -6.60
N PRO A 72 -9.08 -4.86 -6.65
CA PRO A 72 -9.91 -5.44 -7.71
C PRO A 72 -11.35 -4.97 -7.61
N GLU A 73 -11.95 -4.65 -8.74
CA GLU A 73 -13.32 -4.14 -8.78
C GLU A 73 -14.32 -5.04 -8.09
N GLY A 74 -14.26 -6.32 -8.38
CA GLY A 74 -15.22 -7.27 -7.82
C GLY A 74 -14.98 -7.60 -6.36
N TRP A 75 -13.80 -7.25 -5.85
CA TRP A 75 -13.42 -7.63 -4.51
C TRP A 75 -14.32 -7.03 -3.43
N LEU A 76 -14.70 -5.77 -3.61
CA LEU A 76 -15.56 -5.09 -2.65
C LEU A 76 -16.92 -5.75 -2.53
N LEU A 77 -17.47 -6.19 -3.67
CA LEU A 77 -18.77 -6.86 -3.68
C LEU A 77 -18.67 -8.21 -2.98
N HIS A 78 -17.65 -8.96 -3.31
CA HIS A 78 -17.41 -10.26 -2.70
C HIS A 78 -17.22 -10.12 -1.20
N MET A 79 -16.42 -9.15 -0.80
CA MET A 79 -16.10 -8.93 0.59
C MET A 79 -17.30 -8.49 1.42
N THR A 80 -18.23 -7.78 0.82
CA THR A 80 -19.44 -7.34 1.51
C THR A 80 -20.23 -8.54 2.06
N GLN A 81 -20.12 -9.66 1.40
CA GLN A 81 -20.83 -10.86 1.80
C GLN A 81 -20.08 -11.67 2.86
N GLU A 82 -18.77 -11.60 2.85
CA GLU A 82 -17.94 -12.44 3.71
C GLU A 82 -17.29 -11.70 4.88
N ILE A 83 -16.93 -10.44 4.66
CA ILE A 83 -16.24 -9.65 5.68
C ILE A 83 -17.00 -8.35 5.89
N TRP A 84 -18.20 -8.49 6.40
CA TRP A 84 -19.12 -7.38 6.58
C TRP A 84 -18.60 -6.32 7.55
N LYS A 85 -17.60 -6.64 8.34
CA LYS A 85 -17.05 -5.69 9.33
C LYS A 85 -16.15 -4.63 8.71
N LEU A 86 -15.65 -4.87 7.51
CA LEU A 86 -14.75 -3.92 6.88
C LEU A 86 -15.54 -2.80 6.22
N ASP A 87 -15.16 -1.57 6.54
CA ASP A 87 -15.79 -0.40 5.96
C ASP A 87 -15.27 -0.21 4.53
N ARG A 88 -16.20 -0.27 3.56
CA ARG A 88 -15.83 -0.14 2.15
C ARG A 88 -15.28 1.25 1.80
N ARG A 89 -15.60 2.25 2.64
CA ARG A 89 -15.09 3.61 2.42
C ARG A 89 -13.66 3.75 2.91
N ASP A 90 -13.19 2.81 3.71
CA ASP A 90 -11.83 2.78 4.19
C ASP A 90 -10.96 2.13 3.12
N ARG A 91 -10.60 2.92 2.11
CA ARG A 91 -9.85 2.39 0.96
C ARG A 91 -8.52 1.75 1.36
N PHE A 92 -7.85 2.34 2.35
CA PHE A 92 -6.56 1.79 2.77
C PHE A 92 -6.73 0.43 3.45
N GLY A 93 -7.76 0.30 4.29
CA GLY A 93 -8.07 -1.00 4.90
C GLY A 93 -8.37 -2.05 3.86
N VAL A 94 -9.13 -1.67 2.83
CA VAL A 94 -9.45 -2.56 1.73
C VAL A 94 -8.18 -2.94 0.98
N LEU A 95 -7.30 -1.97 0.72
CA LEU A 95 -6.04 -2.23 0.04
C LEU A 95 -5.20 -3.26 0.80
N LEU A 96 -5.05 -3.06 2.10
CA LEU A 96 -4.25 -3.97 2.93
C LEU A 96 -4.84 -5.38 2.99
N SER A 97 -6.15 -5.49 2.82
CA SER A 97 -6.81 -6.79 2.84
C SER A 97 -6.82 -7.46 1.47
N ALA A 98 -7.00 -6.68 0.41
CA ALA A 98 -7.20 -7.21 -0.93
C ALA A 98 -5.92 -7.49 -1.69
N CYS A 99 -4.87 -6.67 -1.45
CA CYS A 99 -3.68 -6.71 -2.30
C CYS A 99 -2.57 -7.60 -1.80
N ARG A 100 -2.89 -8.47 -0.88
CA ARG A 100 -1.96 -9.48 -0.40
C ARG A 100 -1.55 -10.44 -1.51
N ASP A 101 -2.52 -10.81 -2.34
CA ASP A 101 -2.31 -11.73 -3.45
C ASP A 101 -2.77 -11.12 -4.75
N CYS A 102 -2.43 -9.86 -4.98
CA CYS A 102 -2.84 -9.18 -6.19
C CYS A 102 -2.24 -9.83 -7.43
N ILE A 103 -3.01 -9.77 -8.50
CA ILE A 103 -2.50 -10.20 -9.79
C ILE A 103 -1.59 -9.10 -10.30
N GLY A 104 -0.40 -9.47 -10.74
CA GLY A 104 0.56 -8.52 -11.25
C GLY A 104 1.83 -8.49 -10.41
N ASP A 105 2.65 -7.48 -10.66
CA ASP A 105 3.98 -7.41 -10.06
C ASP A 105 4.00 -6.84 -8.64
N VAL A 106 2.94 -6.16 -8.23
CA VAL A 106 2.92 -5.45 -6.95
C VAL A 106 1.93 -6.11 -6.00
N SER A 107 2.38 -6.37 -4.78
CA SER A 107 1.51 -6.84 -3.72
C SER A 107 1.80 -6.06 -2.45
N ILE A 108 0.87 -6.09 -1.50
CA ILE A 108 1.01 -5.34 -0.26
C ILE A 108 0.61 -6.24 0.90
N ILE A 109 1.50 -6.33 1.87
CA ILE A 109 1.24 -7.14 3.06
C ILE A 109 1.23 -6.24 4.28
N LYS A 110 0.11 -6.26 5.00
CA LYS A 110 -0.06 -5.44 6.18
C LYS A 110 1.01 -5.76 7.21
N GLU A 111 1.60 -4.72 7.78
CA GLU A 111 2.53 -4.90 8.90
C GLU A 111 1.76 -4.90 10.21
N GLU A 112 2.16 -5.77 11.08
CA GLU A 112 1.54 -5.89 12.40
C GLU A 112 2.15 -4.91 13.38
#